data_c7f4b1a54b8c34912de4b78a57ff99a3
#
_entry.id   c7f4b1a54b8c34912de4b78a57ff99a3
#
_cell.length_a   1.000
_cell.length_b   1.000
_cell.length_c   1.000
_cell.angle_alpha   90.00
_cell.angle_beta   90.00
_cell.angle_gamma   90.00
#
_symmetry.space_group_name_H-M   'P 1'
#
loop_
_entity.id
_entity.type
_entity.pdbx_description
1 polymer ?
#
loop_
_entity_poly.entity_id
_entity_poly.type
_entity_poly.pdbx_seq_one_letter_code
_entity_poly.pdbx_strand_id
1 'polypeptide(L)' 'DIQSIKARQSLGLPLSGRLTEHQVKQAHKDLAVKHHPDKGGDPQLMTRYNNARDVLLEPKMEAVAV' A
#
# COMPACT_ATOMS: atom_id res chain seq x y z
N ASP A 1 -5.84 -10.58 -9.00
CA ASP A 1 -5.65 -10.98 -7.62
C ASP A 1 -6.38 -10.03 -6.70
N ILE A 2 -7.29 -10.56 -5.92
CA ILE A 2 -8.10 -9.76 -5.03
C ILE A 2 -7.30 -8.96 -4.03
N GLN A 3 -6.23 -9.51 -3.52
CA GLN A 3 -5.44 -8.77 -2.55
C GLN A 3 -4.80 -7.56 -3.20
N SER A 4 -4.36 -7.68 -4.43
CA SER A 4 -3.76 -6.54 -5.12
C SER A 4 -4.80 -5.46 -5.35
N ILE A 5 -6.01 -5.86 -5.72
CA ILE A 5 -7.06 -4.90 -5.96
C ILE A 5 -7.41 -4.16 -4.68
N LYS A 6 -7.51 -4.89 -3.56
CA LYS A 6 -7.83 -4.27 -2.30
C LYS A 6 -6.70 -3.33 -1.88
N ALA A 7 -5.45 -3.71 -2.13
CA ALA A 7 -4.32 -2.88 -1.77
C ALA A 7 -4.34 -1.59 -2.58
N ARG A 8 -4.67 -1.68 -3.86
CA ARG A 8 -4.75 -0.47 -4.69
C ARG A 8 -5.87 0.44 -4.18
N GLN A 9 -6.99 -0.14 -3.78
CA GLN A 9 -8.09 0.65 -3.27
C GLN A 9 -7.68 1.35 -1.98
N SER A 10 -6.96 0.66 -1.11
CA SER A 10 -6.56 1.23 0.17
C SER A 10 -5.66 2.43 -0.05
N LEU A 11 -4.81 2.39 -1.06
CA LEU A 11 -3.90 3.49 -1.33
C LEU A 11 -4.46 4.52 -2.32
N GLY A 12 -5.69 4.32 -2.79
CA GLY A 12 -6.27 5.25 -3.74
C GLY A 12 -5.68 5.15 -5.13
N LEU A 13 -5.12 4.00 -5.47
CA LEU A 13 -4.51 3.83 -6.78
C LEU A 13 -5.49 3.23 -7.76
N PRO A 14 -5.22 3.35 -9.05
CA PRO A 14 -6.08 2.78 -10.08
C PRO A 14 -6.19 1.28 -9.88
N LEU A 15 -7.37 0.74 -10.06
CA LEU A 15 -7.58 -0.69 -9.84
C LEU A 15 -7.08 -1.56 -10.97
N SER A 16 -6.74 -0.99 -12.09
CA SER A 16 -6.24 -1.78 -13.19
C SER A 16 -5.12 -1.01 -13.85
N GLY A 17 -4.39 -1.66 -14.70
CA GLY A 17 -3.31 -1.02 -15.40
C GLY A 17 -1.98 -1.26 -14.71
N ARG A 18 -0.91 -0.78 -15.35
CA ARG A 18 0.41 -0.99 -14.81
C ARG A 18 0.66 -0.07 -13.64
N LEU A 19 1.27 -0.59 -12.62
CA LEU A 19 1.56 0.18 -11.43
C LEU A 19 3.04 0.08 -11.14
N THR A 20 3.73 1.19 -11.00
CA THR A 20 5.16 1.18 -10.72
C THR A 20 5.40 1.25 -9.23
N GLU A 21 6.58 0.83 -8.83
CA GLU A 21 6.96 0.86 -7.43
C GLU A 21 6.93 2.31 -6.94
N HIS A 22 7.36 3.23 -7.77
CA HIS A 22 7.37 4.64 -7.39
C HIS A 22 5.94 5.14 -7.09
N GLN A 23 4.98 4.72 -7.89
CA GLN A 23 3.60 5.15 -7.67
C GLN A 23 3.08 4.62 -6.33
N VAL A 24 3.40 3.38 -6.02
CA VAL A 24 2.95 2.79 -4.76
C VAL A 24 3.58 3.51 -3.58
N LYS A 25 4.88 3.78 -3.66
CA LYS A 25 5.57 4.44 -2.57
C LYS A 25 5.06 5.86 -2.39
N GLN A 26 4.80 6.55 -3.49
CA GLN A 26 4.33 7.91 -3.41
C GLN A 26 2.92 7.97 -2.79
N ALA A 27 2.04 7.06 -3.18
CA ALA A 27 0.70 7.02 -2.63
C ALA A 27 0.75 6.73 -1.13
N HIS A 28 1.60 5.78 -0.74
CA HIS A 28 1.72 5.42 0.66
C HIS A 28 2.25 6.62 1.46
N LYS A 29 3.24 7.31 0.92
CA LYS A 29 3.82 8.43 1.61
C LYS A 29 2.79 9.55 1.79
N ASP A 30 2.02 9.83 0.75
CA ASP A 30 1.02 10.88 0.81
C ASP A 30 -0.01 10.58 1.90
N LEU A 31 -0.47 9.33 1.96
CA LEU A 31 -1.46 8.95 2.95
C LEU A 31 -0.84 8.92 4.34
N ALA A 32 0.41 8.51 4.45
CA ALA A 32 1.06 8.47 5.75
C ALA A 32 1.18 9.87 6.34
N VAL A 33 1.51 10.85 5.50
CA VAL A 33 1.63 12.21 5.96
C VAL A 33 0.26 12.75 6.37
N LYS A 34 -0.75 12.42 5.58
CA LYS A 34 -2.08 12.93 5.83
C LYS A 34 -2.73 12.31 7.07
N HIS A 35 -2.45 11.07 7.34
CA HIS A 35 -3.10 10.37 8.45
C HIS A 35 -2.13 9.91 9.54
N HIS A 36 -1.05 10.63 9.70
CA HIS A 36 -0.05 10.23 10.69
C HIS A 36 -0.65 10.34 12.09
N PRO A 37 -0.44 9.35 12.94
CA PRO A 37 -1.02 9.35 14.27
C PRO A 37 -0.66 10.58 15.10
N ASP A 38 0.53 11.12 14.91
CA ASP A 38 0.97 12.29 15.65
C ASP A 38 0.11 13.49 15.32
N LYS A 39 -0.54 13.47 14.17
CA LYS A 39 -1.40 14.56 13.75
C LYS A 39 -2.87 14.21 13.94
N GLY A 40 -3.13 13.25 14.77
CA GLY A 40 -4.52 12.87 14.99
C GLY A 40 -5.02 11.80 14.03
N GLY A 41 -4.15 11.21 13.23
CA GLY A 41 -4.59 10.18 12.32
C GLY A 41 -4.86 8.88 13.04
N ASP A 42 -5.57 7.99 12.35
CA ASP A 42 -5.97 6.71 12.93
C ASP A 42 -4.86 5.69 12.72
N PRO A 43 -4.31 5.12 13.78
CA PRO A 43 -3.26 4.11 13.64
C PRO A 43 -3.71 2.90 12.83
N GLN A 44 -4.98 2.59 12.85
CA GLN A 44 -5.46 1.44 12.08
C GLN A 44 -5.36 1.73 10.59
N LEU A 45 -5.55 2.97 10.19
CA LEU A 45 -5.43 3.32 8.79
C LEU A 45 -3.97 3.20 8.36
N MET A 46 -3.05 3.56 9.24
CA MET A 46 -1.63 3.43 8.91
C MET A 46 -1.26 1.97 8.71
N THR A 47 -1.79 1.10 9.56
CA THR A 47 -1.52 -0.32 9.44
C THR A 47 -2.06 -0.82 8.10
N ARG A 48 -3.25 -0.36 7.70
CA ARG A 48 -3.84 -0.78 6.44
C ARG A 48 -2.99 -0.31 5.27
N TYR A 49 -2.50 0.93 5.31
CA TYR A 49 -1.69 1.46 4.22
C TYR A 49 -0.35 0.73 4.16
N ASN A 50 0.24 0.41 5.31
CA ASN A 50 1.50 -0.31 5.31
C ASN A 50 1.32 -1.70 4.72
N ASN A 51 0.22 -2.38 5.06
CA ASN A 51 -0.04 -3.70 4.52
C ASN A 51 -0.29 -3.62 3.01
N ALA A 52 -1.02 -2.61 2.56
CA ALA A 52 -1.30 -2.46 1.15
C ALA A 52 -0.01 -2.21 0.38
N ARG A 53 0.87 -1.37 0.92
CA ARG A 53 2.13 -1.13 0.28
C ARG A 53 2.93 -2.42 0.18
N ASP A 54 2.98 -3.19 1.26
CA ASP A 54 3.73 -4.43 1.26
C ASP A 54 3.18 -5.42 0.22
N VAL A 55 1.87 -5.51 0.11
CA VAL A 55 1.26 -6.41 -0.86
C VAL A 55 1.66 -6.01 -2.28
N LEU A 56 1.66 -4.72 -2.56
CA LEU A 56 1.95 -4.27 -3.91
C LEU A 56 3.44 -4.28 -4.26
N LEU A 57 4.28 -4.08 -3.26
CA LEU A 57 5.71 -4.07 -3.51
C LEU A 57 6.38 -5.40 -3.20
N GLU A 58 5.67 -6.32 -2.55
CA GLU A 58 6.25 -7.56 -2.16
C GLU A 58 6.58 -8.36 -3.34
N PRO A 59 7.79 -8.70 -3.55
CA PRO A 59 8.16 -9.42 -4.71
C PRO A 59 7.89 -10.81 -4.42
N LYS A 60 7.57 -11.62 -5.00
CA LYS A 60 7.41 -12.99 -4.84
C LYS A 60 8.33 -13.55 -3.86
N MET A 61 8.41 -13.06 -2.75
CA MET A 61 9.22 -13.60 -1.80
C MET A 61 8.97 -15.00 -1.59
N GLU A 62 7.79 -15.35 -1.71
CA GLU A 62 7.45 -16.69 -1.52
C GLU A 62 8.28 -17.55 -2.38
N ALA A 63 8.57 -17.11 -3.48
CA ALA A 63 9.28 -17.94 -4.39
C ALA A 63 10.56 -18.29 -3.77
N VAL A 64 11.02 -17.45 -2.99
CA VAL A 64 12.26 -17.73 -2.43
C VAL A 64 12.16 -18.71 -1.41
N ALA A 65 11.17 -18.67 -0.73
CA ALA A 65 10.98 -19.58 0.33
C ALA A 65 11.36 -20.94 -0.06
N VAL A 66 11.42 -21.25 -1.22
CA VAL A 66 11.73 -22.57 -1.56
C VAL A 66 12.98 -23.05 -1.23
#